data_d3b13975732d3b6f70a3c92caeeaa6b4
#
_entry.id   d3b13975732d3b6f70a3c92caeeaa6b4
#
_cell.length_a   1.000
_cell.length_b   1.000
_cell.length_c   1.000
_cell.angle_alpha   90.00
_cell.angle_beta   90.00
_cell.angle_gamma   90.00
#
_symmetry.space_group_name_H-M   'P 1'
#
loop_
_entity.id
_entity.type
_entity.pdbx_description
1 polymer ?
#
loop_
_entity_poly.entity_id
_entity_poly.type
_entity_poly.pdbx_seq_one_letter_code
_entity_poly.pdbx_strand_id
1 'polypeptide(L)'
;GPLRRLVARRRRAAARVESAERRTSVIAAFDAAHAKRYASLEELCRMIETNYQGLTGISQAYLSEQRGKLDNILESCLHRMVALQRYQKMPLTRGPDDLEKEIAKLERELTDEDLNDRARAALQKNLELKRRLLVSYAEVGGTMRALATELDSMASLLEVLHQNSIALRDPQAISEELDTIVRQSEDSERVVREMEALLGRDSDSWGADVATRPSGVRTKVPPIPTPP
;
A
#
# COMPACT_ATOMS: atom_id res chain seq x y z
N GLY A 1 -9.70 35.47 21.05
CA GLY A 1 -9.92 36.72 20.35
C GLY A 1 -10.08 36.48 18.84
N PRO A 2 -10.62 37.42 18.08
CA PRO A 2 -10.94 37.27 16.65
C PRO A 2 -9.70 36.95 15.79
N LEU A 3 -8.53 37.47 16.13
CA LEU A 3 -7.27 37.17 15.43
C LEU A 3 -6.85 35.68 15.47
N ARG A 4 -7.06 35.02 16.62
CA ARG A 4 -6.76 33.58 16.71
C ARG A 4 -7.67 32.74 15.80
N ARG A 5 -8.94 33.15 15.66
CA ARG A 5 -9.89 32.47 14.74
C ARG A 5 -9.52 32.70 13.28
N LEU A 6 -9.05 33.88 12.90
CA LEU A 6 -8.58 34.20 11.56
C LEU A 6 -7.31 33.41 11.19
N VAL A 7 -6.34 33.34 12.11
CA VAL A 7 -5.12 32.55 11.91
C VAL A 7 -5.43 31.06 11.79
N ALA A 8 -6.31 30.52 12.65
CA ALA A 8 -6.74 29.13 12.58
C ALA A 8 -7.47 28.81 11.25
N ARG A 9 -8.30 29.75 10.77
CA ARG A 9 -9.00 29.62 9.48
C ARG A 9 -8.03 29.62 8.29
N ARG A 10 -7.02 30.51 8.31
CA ARG A 10 -5.97 30.54 7.28
C ARG A 10 -5.12 29.28 7.27
N ARG A 11 -4.71 28.78 8.45
CA ARG A 11 -3.95 27.53 8.56
C ARG A 11 -4.75 26.33 8.05
N ARG A 12 -6.04 26.24 8.35
CA ARG A 12 -6.93 25.18 7.83
C ARG A 12 -7.09 25.28 6.31
N ALA A 13 -7.21 26.50 5.77
CA ALA A 13 -7.30 26.70 4.32
C ALA A 13 -5.99 26.29 3.62
N ALA A 14 -4.84 26.69 4.15
CA ALA A 14 -3.53 26.31 3.62
C ALA A 14 -3.32 24.78 3.66
N ALA A 15 -3.65 24.13 4.79
CA ALA A 15 -3.56 22.68 4.91
C ALA A 15 -4.48 21.94 3.92
N ARG A 16 -5.67 22.48 3.61
CA ARG A 16 -6.57 21.91 2.60
C ARG A 16 -5.99 22.04 1.18
N VAL A 17 -5.39 23.16 0.85
CA VAL A 17 -4.74 23.36 -0.46
C VAL A 17 -3.57 22.39 -0.61
N GLU A 18 -2.71 22.29 0.39
CA GLU A 18 -1.58 21.36 0.39
C GLU A 18 -2.02 19.91 0.27
N SER A 19 -3.09 19.50 0.95
CA SER A 19 -3.64 18.14 0.83
C SER A 19 -4.23 17.87 -0.54
N ALA A 20 -4.89 18.86 -1.16
CA ALA A 20 -5.45 18.75 -2.51
C ALA A 20 -4.34 18.65 -3.57
N GLU A 21 -3.28 19.44 -3.46
CA GLU A 21 -2.12 19.37 -4.36
C GLU A 21 -1.41 18.01 -4.26
N ARG A 22 -1.22 17.52 -3.02
CA ARG A 22 -0.65 16.19 -2.77
C ARG A 22 -1.52 15.09 -3.39
N ARG A 23 -2.84 15.14 -3.20
CA ARG A 23 -3.80 14.19 -3.79
C ARG A 23 -3.69 14.20 -5.32
N THR A 24 -3.68 15.38 -5.94
CA THR A 24 -3.54 15.52 -7.40
C THR A 24 -2.24 14.91 -7.91
N SER A 25 -1.12 15.18 -7.22
CA SER A 25 0.19 14.62 -7.57
C SER A 25 0.21 13.09 -7.47
N VAL A 26 -0.41 12.52 -6.44
CA VAL A 26 -0.51 11.07 -6.24
C VAL A 26 -1.36 10.42 -7.33
N ILE A 27 -2.51 11.01 -7.65
CA ILE A 27 -3.41 10.50 -8.71
C ILE A 27 -2.71 10.54 -10.08
N ALA A 28 -1.93 11.59 -10.36
CA ALA A 28 -1.16 11.71 -11.59
C ALA A 28 -0.08 10.62 -11.74
N ALA A 29 0.36 10.01 -10.64
CA ALA A 29 1.32 8.91 -10.63
C ALA A 29 0.67 7.52 -10.78
N PHE A 30 -0.66 7.44 -10.80
CA PHE A 30 -1.38 6.19 -10.99
C PHE A 30 -1.30 5.70 -12.45
N ASP A 31 -1.34 4.38 -12.61
CA ASP A 31 -1.65 3.80 -13.91
C ASP A 31 -3.13 4.05 -14.29
N ALA A 32 -3.47 3.78 -15.53
CA ALA A 32 -4.81 4.06 -16.06
C ALA A 32 -5.93 3.32 -15.30
N ALA A 33 -5.68 2.11 -14.79
CA ALA A 33 -6.65 1.31 -14.07
C ALA A 33 -6.93 1.91 -12.69
N HIS A 34 -5.87 2.26 -11.95
CA HIS A 34 -6.00 2.90 -10.64
C HIS A 34 -6.62 4.30 -10.75
N ALA A 35 -6.19 5.10 -11.73
CA ALA A 35 -6.76 6.43 -11.97
C ALA A 35 -8.26 6.37 -12.27
N LYS A 36 -8.69 5.44 -13.13
CA LYS A 36 -10.11 5.22 -13.45
C LYS A 36 -10.91 4.79 -12.23
N ARG A 37 -10.35 3.86 -11.43
CA ARG A 37 -11.00 3.37 -10.20
C ARG A 37 -11.20 4.50 -9.19
N TYR A 38 -10.16 5.30 -8.96
CA TYR A 38 -10.26 6.45 -8.05
C TYR A 38 -11.30 7.48 -8.52
N ALA A 39 -11.30 7.81 -9.81
CA ALA A 39 -12.30 8.72 -10.40
C ALA A 39 -13.74 8.22 -10.21
N SER A 40 -13.96 6.90 -10.29
CA SER A 40 -15.29 6.31 -10.04
C SER A 40 -15.73 6.47 -8.57
N LEU A 41 -14.82 6.28 -7.61
CA LEU A 41 -15.09 6.49 -6.18
C LEU A 41 -15.36 7.97 -5.85
N GLU A 42 -14.58 8.87 -6.44
CA GLU A 42 -14.78 10.32 -6.30
C GLU A 42 -16.13 10.76 -6.84
N GLU A 43 -16.53 10.23 -7.98
CA GLU A 43 -17.83 10.52 -8.58
C GLU A 43 -18.99 10.00 -7.71
N LEU A 44 -18.89 8.80 -7.13
CA LEU A 44 -19.87 8.28 -6.17
C LEU A 44 -20.01 9.20 -4.96
N CYS A 45 -18.90 9.62 -4.37
CA CYS A 45 -18.91 10.55 -3.22
C CYS A 45 -19.55 11.89 -3.59
N ARG A 46 -19.28 12.41 -4.79
CA ARG A 46 -19.88 13.65 -5.30
C ARG A 46 -21.40 13.52 -5.50
N MET A 47 -21.86 12.39 -6.02
CA MET A 47 -23.29 12.12 -6.19
C MET A 47 -24.01 12.04 -4.84
N ILE A 48 -23.41 11.35 -3.85
CA ILE A 48 -23.92 11.27 -2.48
C ILE A 48 -24.02 12.68 -1.88
N GLU A 49 -22.96 13.49 -1.97
CA GLU A 49 -22.95 14.86 -1.47
C GLU A 49 -24.07 15.71 -2.10
N THR A 50 -24.26 15.58 -3.43
CA THR A 50 -25.29 16.29 -4.18
C THR A 50 -26.68 15.92 -3.68
N ASN A 51 -26.92 14.63 -3.44
CA ASN A 51 -28.21 14.15 -2.92
C ASN A 51 -28.49 14.72 -1.52
N TYR A 52 -27.47 14.80 -0.64
CA TYR A 52 -27.61 15.41 0.71
C TYR A 52 -27.92 16.91 0.64
N GLN A 53 -27.31 17.65 -0.29
CA GLN A 53 -27.60 19.08 -0.48
C GLN A 53 -29.05 19.32 -0.93
N GLY A 54 -29.67 18.35 -1.60
CA GLY A 54 -31.07 18.41 -2.03
C GLY A 54 -32.09 18.15 -0.92
N LEU A 55 -31.65 17.67 0.27
CA LEU A 55 -32.55 17.38 1.39
C LEU A 55 -32.95 18.66 2.12
N THR A 56 -34.26 18.84 2.34
CA THR A 56 -34.79 20.00 3.06
C THR A 56 -34.67 19.82 4.57
N GLY A 57 -34.37 20.92 5.29
CA GLY A 57 -34.34 20.93 6.76
C GLY A 57 -32.99 20.50 7.38
N ILE A 58 -31.96 20.27 6.58
CA ILE A 58 -30.64 19.87 7.04
C ILE A 58 -29.78 21.10 7.31
N SER A 59 -29.07 21.10 8.45
CA SER A 59 -28.15 22.17 8.80
C SER A 59 -26.86 22.13 7.98
N GLN A 60 -26.27 23.31 7.70
CA GLN A 60 -24.97 23.41 7.04
C GLN A 60 -23.83 22.72 7.85
N ALA A 61 -23.97 22.66 9.18
CA ALA A 61 -23.02 21.96 10.03
C ALA A 61 -23.05 20.44 9.75
N TYR A 62 -24.25 19.87 9.63
CA TYR A 62 -24.43 18.47 9.28
C TYR A 62 -23.85 18.13 7.89
N LEU A 63 -24.18 18.93 6.87
CA LEU A 63 -23.65 18.74 5.52
C LEU A 63 -22.11 18.80 5.50
N SER A 64 -21.52 19.73 6.27
CA SER A 64 -20.07 19.84 6.38
C SER A 64 -19.44 18.62 7.07
N GLU A 65 -20.13 18.02 8.04
CA GLU A 65 -19.70 16.81 8.72
C GLU A 65 -19.73 15.60 7.77
N GLN A 66 -20.84 15.40 7.06
CA GLN A 66 -20.99 14.30 6.10
C GLN A 66 -19.95 14.39 4.97
N ARG A 67 -19.71 15.58 4.46
CA ARG A 67 -18.64 15.83 3.48
C ARG A 67 -17.28 15.45 4.05
N GLY A 68 -16.99 15.81 5.29
CA GLY A 68 -15.74 15.41 5.96
C GLY A 68 -15.57 13.89 6.05
N LYS A 69 -16.65 13.15 6.32
CA LYS A 69 -16.64 11.68 6.33
C LYS A 69 -16.36 11.09 4.94
N LEU A 70 -16.99 11.61 3.89
CA LEU A 70 -16.73 11.19 2.50
C LEU A 70 -15.30 11.49 2.07
N ASP A 71 -14.76 12.66 2.42
CA ASP A 71 -13.36 13.02 2.15
C ASP A 71 -12.39 12.05 2.85
N ASN A 72 -12.66 11.64 4.10
CA ASN A 72 -11.84 10.68 4.83
C ASN A 72 -11.87 9.28 4.16
N ILE A 73 -13.03 8.84 3.68
CA ILE A 73 -13.16 7.57 2.96
C ILE A 73 -12.34 7.61 1.66
N LEU A 74 -12.44 8.69 0.89
CA LEU A 74 -11.65 8.87 -0.34
C LEU A 74 -10.15 8.88 -0.07
N GLU A 75 -9.70 9.56 0.99
CA GLU A 75 -8.30 9.59 1.39
C GLU A 75 -7.80 8.18 1.76
N SER A 76 -8.60 7.43 2.50
CA SER A 76 -8.31 6.05 2.87
C SER A 76 -8.23 5.12 1.65
N CYS A 77 -9.15 5.26 0.68
CA CYS A 77 -9.07 4.55 -0.60
C CYS A 77 -7.80 4.91 -1.36
N LEU A 78 -7.43 6.19 -1.39
CA LEU A 78 -6.22 6.67 -2.05
C LEU A 78 -4.96 6.01 -1.48
N HIS A 79 -4.83 5.97 -0.14
CA HIS A 79 -3.69 5.35 0.53
C HIS A 79 -3.58 3.86 0.18
N ARG A 80 -4.69 3.11 0.17
CA ARG A 80 -4.69 1.68 -0.22
C ARG A 80 -4.30 1.48 -1.67
N MET A 81 -4.79 2.33 -2.56
CA MET A 81 -4.45 2.26 -3.98
C MET A 81 -2.97 2.56 -4.22
N VAL A 82 -2.38 3.54 -3.50
CA VAL A 82 -0.95 3.81 -3.53
C VAL A 82 -0.16 2.60 -3.07
N ALA A 83 -0.53 2.00 -1.94
CA ALA A 83 0.11 0.81 -1.42
C ALA A 83 0.02 -0.35 -2.43
N LEU A 84 -1.17 -0.61 -2.97
CA LEU A 84 -1.40 -1.67 -3.95
C LEU A 84 -0.54 -1.48 -5.21
N GLN A 85 -0.52 -0.27 -5.79
CA GLN A 85 0.32 0.04 -6.95
C GLN A 85 1.81 -0.09 -6.63
N ARG A 86 2.25 0.31 -5.44
CA ARG A 86 3.64 0.18 -5.00
C ARG A 86 4.06 -1.28 -4.95
N TYR A 87 3.23 -2.16 -4.37
CA TYR A 87 3.49 -3.60 -4.34
C TYR A 87 3.51 -4.22 -5.73
N GLN A 88 2.58 -3.82 -6.62
CA GLN A 88 2.53 -4.32 -8.00
C GLN A 88 3.76 -3.90 -8.81
N LYS A 89 4.32 -2.73 -8.54
CA LYS A 89 5.53 -2.21 -9.20
C LYS A 89 6.84 -2.66 -8.54
N MET A 90 6.76 -3.39 -7.42
CA MET A 90 7.96 -3.88 -6.74
C MET A 90 8.75 -4.80 -7.67
N PRO A 91 10.02 -4.48 -7.98
CA PRO A 91 10.81 -5.30 -8.87
C PRO A 91 11.10 -6.64 -8.19
N LEU A 92 10.33 -7.65 -8.55
CA LEU A 92 10.63 -9.03 -8.16
C LEU A 92 11.80 -9.49 -9.04
N THR A 93 12.98 -9.55 -8.48
CA THR A 93 14.20 -10.02 -9.18
C THR A 93 14.04 -11.49 -9.63
N ARG A 94 13.15 -12.24 -8.96
CA ARG A 94 12.81 -13.63 -9.24
C ARG A 94 11.36 -13.87 -8.83
N GLY A 95 10.62 -14.63 -9.65
CA GLY A 95 9.26 -15.04 -9.32
C GLY A 95 9.22 -16.13 -8.26
N PRO A 96 8.08 -16.32 -7.57
CA PRO A 96 7.89 -17.44 -6.64
C PRO A 96 8.18 -18.80 -7.28
N ASP A 97 7.73 -19.02 -8.51
CA ASP A 97 7.95 -20.26 -9.26
C ASP A 97 9.44 -20.57 -9.51
N ASP A 98 10.25 -19.54 -9.74
CA ASP A 98 11.69 -19.69 -9.94
C ASP A 98 12.38 -20.01 -8.61
N LEU A 99 11.92 -19.40 -7.51
CA LEU A 99 12.40 -19.74 -6.16
C LEU A 99 12.07 -21.18 -5.77
N GLU A 100 10.88 -21.67 -6.08
CA GLU A 100 10.49 -23.07 -5.84
C GLU A 100 11.39 -24.04 -6.58
N LYS A 101 11.69 -23.76 -7.86
CA LYS A 101 12.64 -24.58 -8.66
C LYS A 101 14.05 -24.57 -8.07
N GLU A 102 14.52 -23.38 -7.64
CA GLU A 102 15.82 -23.27 -7.00
C GLU A 102 15.89 -23.98 -5.63
N ILE A 103 14.82 -23.92 -4.85
CA ILE A 103 14.68 -24.67 -3.59
C ILE A 103 14.76 -26.17 -3.85
N ALA A 104 13.96 -26.67 -4.80
CA ALA A 104 13.96 -28.09 -5.16
C ALA A 104 15.34 -28.56 -5.69
N LYS A 105 16.08 -27.69 -6.39
CA LYS A 105 17.45 -27.99 -6.82
C LYS A 105 18.41 -28.11 -5.63
N LEU A 106 18.39 -27.12 -4.71
CA LEU A 106 19.24 -27.16 -3.50
C LEU A 106 18.93 -28.34 -2.59
N GLU A 107 17.67 -28.75 -2.48
CA GLU A 107 17.27 -29.95 -1.73
C GLU A 107 17.87 -31.22 -2.34
N ARG A 108 17.89 -31.35 -3.66
CA ARG A 108 18.55 -32.47 -4.36
C ARG A 108 20.04 -32.46 -4.14
N GLU A 109 20.68 -31.29 -4.26
CA GLU A 109 22.14 -31.17 -4.02
C GLU A 109 22.53 -31.55 -2.60
N LEU A 110 21.66 -31.30 -1.61
CA LEU A 110 21.89 -31.66 -0.19
C LEU A 110 21.80 -33.20 0.05
N THR A 111 21.21 -33.97 -0.85
CA THR A 111 21.17 -35.44 -0.76
C THR A 111 22.46 -36.10 -1.26
N ASP A 112 23.39 -35.34 -1.82
CA ASP A 112 24.69 -35.87 -2.26
C ASP A 112 25.54 -36.25 -1.03
N GLU A 113 25.99 -37.52 -1.01
CA GLU A 113 26.77 -38.09 0.08
C GLU A 113 28.24 -37.59 0.07
N ASP A 114 28.75 -37.16 -1.09
CA ASP A 114 30.13 -36.71 -1.28
C ASP A 114 30.37 -35.25 -0.85
N LEU A 115 29.30 -34.52 -0.38
CA LEU A 115 29.41 -33.17 0.09
C LEU A 115 30.22 -33.09 1.43
N ASN A 116 31.26 -32.27 1.40
CA ASN A 116 31.99 -31.91 2.65
C ASN A 116 31.08 -31.03 3.55
N ASP A 117 31.36 -31.06 4.88
CA ASP A 117 30.57 -30.37 5.89
C ASP A 117 30.40 -28.85 5.62
N ARG A 118 31.45 -28.21 5.09
CA ARG A 118 31.41 -26.77 4.78
C ARG A 118 30.47 -26.45 3.62
N ALA A 119 30.50 -27.29 2.57
CA ALA A 119 29.59 -27.13 1.42
C ALA A 119 28.13 -27.41 1.85
N ARG A 120 27.92 -28.46 2.63
CA ARG A 120 26.61 -28.82 3.18
C ARG A 120 26.03 -27.67 4.03
N ALA A 121 26.82 -27.08 4.93
CA ALA A 121 26.37 -25.92 5.73
C ALA A 121 26.04 -24.69 4.87
N ALA A 122 26.83 -24.42 3.82
CA ALA A 122 26.55 -23.32 2.90
C ALA A 122 25.25 -23.51 2.10
N LEU A 123 25.01 -24.74 1.61
CA LEU A 123 23.77 -25.09 0.89
C LEU A 123 22.53 -25.00 1.81
N GLN A 124 22.64 -25.49 3.06
CA GLN A 124 21.56 -25.38 4.05
C GLN A 124 21.21 -23.92 4.34
N LYS A 125 22.22 -23.06 4.55
CA LYS A 125 21.99 -21.64 4.75
C LYS A 125 21.33 -20.96 3.56
N ASN A 126 21.75 -21.30 2.34
CA ASN A 126 21.15 -20.78 1.11
C ASN A 126 19.69 -21.24 0.97
N LEU A 127 19.42 -22.52 1.24
CA LEU A 127 18.07 -23.08 1.23
C LEU A 127 17.14 -22.37 2.23
N GLU A 128 17.62 -22.13 3.44
CA GLU A 128 16.87 -21.41 4.47
C GLU A 128 16.52 -19.99 4.01
N LEU A 129 17.48 -19.25 3.44
CA LEU A 129 17.25 -17.90 2.92
C LEU A 129 16.22 -17.89 1.80
N LYS A 130 16.28 -18.86 0.87
CA LYS A 130 15.29 -18.95 -0.23
C LYS A 130 13.90 -19.31 0.26
N ARG A 131 13.78 -20.20 1.25
CA ARG A 131 12.49 -20.52 1.88
C ARG A 131 11.90 -19.30 2.59
N ARG A 132 12.69 -18.53 3.33
CA ARG A 132 12.24 -17.27 3.94
C ARG A 132 11.76 -16.27 2.88
N LEU A 133 12.49 -16.13 1.79
CA LEU A 133 12.10 -15.26 0.69
C LEU A 133 10.77 -15.69 0.07
N LEU A 134 10.54 -16.99 -0.14
CA LEU A 134 9.28 -17.52 -0.66
C LEU A 134 8.11 -17.23 0.28
N VAL A 135 8.29 -17.37 1.59
CA VAL A 135 7.28 -17.02 2.60
C VAL A 135 6.95 -15.53 2.53
N SER A 136 7.96 -14.66 2.43
CA SER A 136 7.75 -13.20 2.30
C SER A 136 6.96 -12.85 1.03
N TYR A 137 7.19 -13.52 -0.09
CA TYR A 137 6.38 -13.32 -1.30
C TYR A 137 4.92 -13.74 -1.11
N ALA A 138 4.68 -14.84 -0.41
CA ALA A 138 3.31 -15.28 -0.11
C ALA A 138 2.57 -14.29 0.79
N GLU A 139 3.24 -13.72 1.79
CA GLU A 139 2.73 -12.67 2.67
C GLU A 139 2.38 -11.40 1.90
N VAL A 140 3.29 -10.90 1.05
CA VAL A 140 3.03 -9.74 0.18
C VAL A 140 1.83 -10.00 -0.72
N GLY A 141 1.76 -11.17 -1.37
CA GLY A 141 0.63 -11.55 -2.21
C GLY A 141 -0.70 -11.63 -1.43
N GLY A 142 -0.66 -12.11 -0.20
CA GLY A 142 -1.80 -12.13 0.71
C GLY A 142 -2.30 -10.72 1.01
N THR A 143 -1.39 -9.82 1.32
CA THR A 143 -1.67 -8.40 1.57
C THR A 143 -2.29 -7.69 0.40
N MET A 144 -1.71 -7.87 -0.79
CA MET A 144 -2.26 -7.27 -2.00
C MET A 144 -3.70 -7.70 -2.24
N ARG A 145 -4.02 -8.99 -2.01
CA ARG A 145 -5.38 -9.48 -2.12
C ARG A 145 -6.31 -8.87 -1.08
N ALA A 146 -5.86 -8.78 0.16
CA ALA A 146 -6.63 -8.15 1.23
C ALA A 146 -6.95 -6.68 0.90
N LEU A 147 -5.94 -5.88 0.51
CA LEU A 147 -6.13 -4.48 0.10
C LEU A 147 -7.09 -4.33 -1.08
N ALA A 148 -6.98 -5.21 -2.08
CA ALA A 148 -7.88 -5.20 -3.23
C ALA A 148 -9.33 -5.49 -2.80
N THR A 149 -9.53 -6.51 -1.95
CA THR A 149 -10.86 -6.89 -1.43
C THR A 149 -11.47 -5.78 -0.57
N GLU A 150 -10.67 -5.10 0.26
CA GLU A 150 -11.12 -3.97 1.06
C GLU A 150 -11.56 -2.79 0.18
N LEU A 151 -10.79 -2.47 -0.86
CA LEU A 151 -11.19 -1.44 -1.83
C LEU A 151 -12.48 -1.79 -2.56
N ASP A 152 -12.70 -3.06 -2.91
CA ASP A 152 -13.94 -3.52 -3.51
C ASP A 152 -15.12 -3.42 -2.53
N SER A 153 -14.89 -3.77 -1.26
CA SER A 153 -15.88 -3.63 -0.19
C SER A 153 -16.28 -2.16 0.03
N MET A 154 -15.30 -1.25 0.08
CA MET A 154 -15.56 0.19 0.24
C MET A 154 -16.32 0.76 -0.96
N ALA A 155 -15.97 0.35 -2.18
CA ALA A 155 -16.70 0.75 -3.38
C ALA A 155 -18.17 0.30 -3.32
N SER A 156 -18.42 -0.97 -2.96
CA SER A 156 -19.78 -1.51 -2.83
C SER A 156 -20.58 -0.80 -1.73
N LEU A 157 -19.95 -0.46 -0.61
CA LEU A 157 -20.60 0.30 0.46
C LEU A 157 -20.96 1.73 0.01
N LEU A 158 -20.09 2.39 -0.76
CA LEU A 158 -20.40 3.70 -1.33
C LEU A 158 -21.53 3.63 -2.37
N GLU A 159 -21.61 2.55 -3.15
CA GLU A 159 -22.74 2.32 -4.08
C GLU A 159 -24.06 2.13 -3.33
N VAL A 160 -24.08 1.33 -2.26
CA VAL A 160 -25.26 1.16 -1.39
C VAL A 160 -25.64 2.50 -0.78
N LEU A 161 -24.68 3.26 -0.25
CA LEU A 161 -24.93 4.56 0.33
C LEU A 161 -25.47 5.56 -0.70
N HIS A 162 -24.96 5.53 -1.94
CA HIS A 162 -25.51 6.35 -3.03
C HIS A 162 -26.97 5.99 -3.31
N GLN A 163 -27.30 4.70 -3.41
CA GLN A 163 -28.69 4.27 -3.62
C GLN A 163 -29.59 4.70 -2.45
N ASN A 164 -29.11 4.53 -1.21
CA ASN A 164 -29.84 4.96 -0.02
C ASN A 164 -30.02 6.49 0.02
N SER A 165 -29.02 7.26 -0.39
CA SER A 165 -29.11 8.72 -0.45
C SER A 165 -30.18 9.24 -1.42
N ILE A 166 -30.57 8.43 -2.41
CA ILE A 166 -31.67 8.72 -3.34
C ILE A 166 -33.03 8.31 -2.73
N ALA A 167 -33.06 7.15 -2.07
CA ALA A 167 -34.30 6.52 -1.59
C ALA A 167 -34.71 6.96 -0.19
N LEU A 168 -33.74 7.19 0.70
CA LEU A 168 -33.98 7.51 2.09
C LEU A 168 -34.06 9.02 2.30
N ARG A 169 -35.19 9.43 2.93
CA ARG A 169 -35.39 10.81 3.38
C ARG A 169 -34.91 11.04 4.81
N ASP A 170 -34.34 10.02 5.47
CA ASP A 170 -33.84 10.09 6.84
C ASP A 170 -32.32 10.33 6.87
N PRO A 171 -31.91 11.56 7.22
CA PRO A 171 -30.50 11.91 7.30
C PRO A 171 -29.72 11.13 8.36
N GLN A 172 -30.39 10.64 9.39
CA GLN A 172 -29.74 9.98 10.52
C GLN A 172 -29.28 8.56 10.14
N ALA A 173 -30.12 7.80 9.43
CA ALA A 173 -29.77 6.48 8.93
C ALA A 173 -28.55 6.54 8.00
N ILE A 174 -28.46 7.57 7.18
CA ILE A 174 -27.33 7.79 6.25
C ILE A 174 -26.04 8.11 7.02
N SER A 175 -26.13 8.91 8.09
CA SER A 175 -24.97 9.21 8.95
C SER A 175 -24.41 7.96 9.63
N GLU A 176 -25.27 7.07 10.10
CA GLU A 176 -24.87 5.80 10.75
C GLU A 176 -24.16 4.86 9.75
N GLU A 177 -24.63 4.80 8.51
CA GLU A 177 -23.95 4.04 7.43
C GLU A 177 -22.57 4.60 7.13
N LEU A 178 -22.45 5.94 6.99
CA LEU A 178 -21.15 6.60 6.81
C LEU A 178 -20.20 6.35 7.97
N ASP A 179 -20.68 6.42 9.21
CA ASP A 179 -19.86 6.13 10.40
C ASP A 179 -19.37 4.69 10.42
N THR A 180 -20.14 3.76 9.88
CA THR A 180 -19.75 2.37 9.73
C THR A 180 -18.61 2.21 8.71
N ILE A 181 -18.70 2.88 7.55
CA ILE A 181 -17.67 2.86 6.52
C ILE A 181 -16.39 3.51 7.04
N VAL A 182 -16.50 4.64 7.74
CA VAL A 182 -15.32 5.33 8.32
C VAL A 182 -14.60 4.43 9.32
N ARG A 183 -15.34 3.78 10.24
CA ARG A 183 -14.75 2.84 11.22
C ARG A 183 -14.05 1.66 10.54
N GLN A 184 -14.69 1.05 9.55
CA GLN A 184 -14.08 -0.04 8.77
C GLN A 184 -12.80 0.43 8.06
N SER A 185 -12.82 1.66 7.53
CA SER A 185 -11.67 2.29 6.89
C SER A 185 -10.50 2.50 7.86
N GLU A 186 -10.77 2.99 9.09
CA GLU A 186 -9.74 3.24 10.11
C GLU A 186 -9.10 1.95 10.62
N ASP A 187 -9.89 0.88 10.81
CA ASP A 187 -9.38 -0.43 11.22
C ASP A 187 -8.43 -1.01 10.18
N SER A 188 -8.76 -0.90 8.91
CA SER A 188 -7.91 -1.37 7.81
C SER A 188 -6.65 -0.54 7.62
N GLU A 189 -6.67 0.78 7.86
CA GLU A 189 -5.47 1.62 7.81
C GLU A 189 -4.40 1.21 8.82
N ARG A 190 -4.83 0.70 9.97
CA ARG A 190 -3.89 0.17 10.97
C ARG A 190 -3.14 -1.03 10.42
N VAL A 191 -3.84 -1.95 9.75
CA VAL A 191 -3.25 -3.14 9.11
C VAL A 191 -2.25 -2.74 8.02
N VAL A 192 -2.59 -1.77 7.17
CA VAL A 192 -1.67 -1.25 6.13
C VAL A 192 -0.39 -0.68 6.75
N ARG A 193 -0.52 0.14 7.80
CA ARG A 193 0.64 0.73 8.50
C ARG A 193 1.51 -0.30 9.19
N GLU A 194 0.93 -1.29 9.84
CA GLU A 194 1.67 -2.39 10.48
C GLU A 194 2.48 -3.16 9.44
N MET A 195 1.93 -3.36 8.27
CA MET A 195 2.55 -4.08 7.18
C MET A 195 3.65 -3.28 6.48
N GLU A 196 3.44 -1.99 6.23
CA GLU A 196 4.49 -1.09 5.73
C GLU A 196 5.68 -1.04 6.70
N ALA A 197 5.43 -1.09 8.02
CA ALA A 197 6.47 -1.16 9.04
C ALA A 197 7.25 -2.49 9.01
N LEU A 198 6.60 -3.61 8.69
CA LEU A 198 7.27 -4.90 8.53
C LEU A 198 8.14 -4.93 7.28
N LEU A 199 7.65 -4.43 6.15
CA LEU A 199 8.39 -4.38 4.88
C LEU A 199 9.53 -3.37 4.89
N GLY A 200 9.37 -2.24 5.62
CA GLY A 200 10.45 -1.28 5.84
C GLY A 200 11.62 -1.87 6.62
N ARG A 201 11.36 -2.76 7.57
CA ARG A 201 12.40 -3.47 8.34
C ARG A 201 13.20 -4.45 7.49
N ASP A 202 12.54 -5.16 6.58
CA ASP A 202 13.22 -6.12 5.71
C ASP A 202 14.08 -5.42 4.65
N SER A 203 13.66 -4.27 4.12
CA SER A 203 14.46 -3.50 3.16
C SER A 203 15.75 -2.94 3.77
N ASP A 204 15.73 -2.53 5.03
CA ASP A 204 16.91 -2.04 5.74
C ASP A 204 17.89 -3.17 6.10
N SER A 205 17.40 -4.38 6.38
CA SER A 205 18.25 -5.54 6.63
C SER A 205 18.97 -6.05 5.38
N TRP A 206 18.36 -5.88 4.19
CA TRP A 206 18.98 -6.24 2.90
C TRP A 206 20.04 -5.23 2.43
N GLY A 207 19.88 -3.94 2.77
CA GLY A 207 20.86 -2.89 2.47
C GLY A 207 22.14 -3.01 3.27
N ALA A 208 22.08 -3.49 4.50
CA ALA A 208 23.21 -3.61 5.39
C ALA A 208 24.17 -4.75 5.02
N ASP A 209 23.66 -5.87 4.49
CA ASP A 209 24.49 -7.02 4.11
C ASP A 209 25.25 -6.83 2.77
N VAL A 210 24.78 -5.91 1.91
CA VAL A 210 25.45 -5.58 0.64
C VAL A 210 26.57 -4.54 0.84
N ALA A 211 26.45 -3.70 1.87
CA ALA A 211 27.40 -2.62 2.15
C ALA A 211 28.70 -3.07 2.87
N THR A 212 28.77 -4.30 3.38
CA THR A 212 29.93 -4.84 4.10
C THR A 212 30.86 -5.74 3.28
N ARG A 213 30.90 -5.61 1.97
CA ARG A 213 32.01 -6.17 1.19
C ARG A 213 33.17 -5.18 1.21
N PRO A 214 34.32 -5.50 1.88
CA PRO A 214 35.50 -4.68 1.80
C PRO A 214 36.03 -4.72 0.36
N SER A 215 35.98 -3.59 -0.31
CA SER A 215 36.73 -3.34 -1.53
C SER A 215 38.21 -3.37 -1.21
N GLY A 216 38.89 -4.48 -1.48
CA GLY A 216 40.31 -4.52 -1.24
C GLY A 216 40.97 -5.88 -1.44
N VAL A 217 40.94 -6.43 -2.65
CA VAL A 217 42.05 -7.29 -3.09
C VAL A 217 42.36 -6.91 -4.54
N ARG A 218 43.28 -5.96 -4.70
CA ARG A 218 44.04 -5.80 -5.94
C ARG A 218 44.94 -7.03 -6.07
N THR A 219 44.54 -8.01 -6.84
CA THR A 219 45.44 -9.05 -7.31
C THR A 219 46.40 -8.42 -8.34
N LYS A 220 47.64 -8.27 -7.93
CA LYS A 220 48.77 -7.96 -8.79
C LYS A 220 48.91 -9.10 -9.80
N VAL A 221 48.63 -8.83 -11.05
CA VAL A 221 48.95 -9.73 -12.17
C VAL A 221 50.45 -9.69 -12.37
N PRO A 222 51.14 -10.85 -12.35
CA PRO A 222 52.58 -10.88 -12.67
C PRO A 222 52.79 -10.65 -14.18
N PRO A 223 53.93 -10.03 -14.61
CA PRO A 223 54.21 -9.75 -16.01
C PRO A 223 54.50 -11.03 -16.77
N ILE A 224 53.95 -11.12 -17.98
CA ILE A 224 54.14 -12.19 -18.96
C ILE A 224 55.56 -12.09 -19.50
N PRO A 225 56.40 -13.17 -19.51
CA PRO A 225 57.71 -13.14 -20.12
C PRO A 225 57.58 -13.16 -21.64
N THR A 226 58.29 -12.25 -22.32
CA THR A 226 58.50 -12.23 -23.77
C THR A 226 59.36 -13.39 -24.22
N PRO A 227 59.00 -14.14 -25.26
CA PRO A 227 59.85 -15.19 -25.84
C PRO A 227 60.98 -14.59 -26.71
N PRO A 228 62.10 -15.36 -26.95
CA PRO A 228 63.32 -14.92 -27.61
C PRO A 228 63.16 -14.61 -29.09
#